data_5e35bf36adcc15e83fe0193580dbe54d
#
_entry.id   5e35bf36adcc15e83fe0193580dbe54d
#
_cell.length_a   1.000
_cell.length_b   1.000
_cell.length_c   1.000
_cell.angle_alpha   90.00
_cell.angle_beta   90.00
_cell.angle_gamma   90.00
#
_symmetry.space_group_name_H-M   'P 1'
#
loop_
_entity.id
_entity.type
_entity.pdbx_description
1 polymer ?
#
loop_
_entity_poly.entity_id
_entity_poly.type
_entity_poly.pdbx_seq_one_letter_code
_entity_poly.pdbx_strand_id
1 'polypeptide(L)'
;MTPDITADVLALLVTSFGIGIVIGLTGMGGGALMTPALIFLGVPPTSAVANDLVAAAVNKSTGAAVHWREGSPHRGIATWLIAGSVPTAFAGAFIVRAAGEGDERDAFLKAAIGVTLLIAACTYALRVYVEMRRKATGQVVRAVEPTVRPLPTLLVGAFGGLLVGITSVGSGSVIMVVLLVLYPALAGVRLVGTDLVQAVPLVMAAAFSHVIVTGIDWSVLIPLVVGGTPGTFLGARLANRVSQSIVRRGIVLVLFLTGLSMLKVPPLGIAAAAVLGLVGAPLIWRMLRTNLERARQERQKPATE
;
A
#
# COMPACT_ATOMS: atom_id res chain seq x y z
N MET A 1 1.63 21.33 30.41
CA MET A 1 0.35 20.91 29.84
C MET A 1 0.42 19.41 29.80
N THR A 2 -0.22 18.71 30.69
CA THR A 2 -0.41 17.25 30.57
C THR A 2 -1.31 17.05 29.35
N PRO A 3 -0.87 16.36 28.29
CA PRO A 3 -1.75 16.01 27.19
C PRO A 3 -2.95 15.24 27.77
N ASP A 4 -4.17 15.60 27.35
CA ASP A 4 -5.36 14.86 27.73
C ASP A 4 -5.26 13.47 27.10
N ILE A 5 -4.68 12.52 27.84
CA ILE A 5 -4.42 11.13 27.38
C ILE A 5 -5.70 10.50 26.81
N THR A 6 -6.86 10.89 27.32
CA THR A 6 -8.14 10.40 26.82
C THR A 6 -8.53 10.97 25.45
N ALA A 7 -8.22 12.24 25.19
CA ALA A 7 -8.50 12.87 23.88
C ALA A 7 -7.57 12.31 22.79
N ASP A 8 -6.30 12.10 23.13
CA ASP A 8 -5.31 11.52 22.21
C ASP A 8 -5.64 10.06 21.86
N VAL A 9 -6.04 9.25 22.83
CA VAL A 9 -6.47 7.85 22.61
C VAL A 9 -7.74 7.79 21.76
N LEU A 10 -8.71 8.68 22.01
CA LEU A 10 -9.92 8.75 21.21
C LEU A 10 -9.63 9.15 19.75
N ALA A 11 -8.76 10.13 19.54
CA ALA A 11 -8.31 10.55 18.21
C ALA A 11 -7.64 9.40 17.45
N LEU A 12 -6.75 8.64 18.12
CA LEU A 12 -6.11 7.45 17.57
C LEU A 12 -7.13 6.36 17.21
N LEU A 13 -8.09 6.07 18.06
CA LEU A 13 -9.16 5.08 17.82
C LEU A 13 -10.01 5.46 16.62
N VAL A 14 -10.52 6.69 16.57
CA VAL A 14 -11.40 7.17 15.49
C VAL A 14 -10.64 7.20 14.16
N THR A 15 -9.41 7.69 14.18
CA THR A 15 -8.56 7.75 12.98
C THR A 15 -8.23 6.33 12.48
N SER A 16 -7.84 5.42 13.38
CA SER A 16 -7.53 4.04 13.04
C SER A 16 -8.75 3.30 12.50
N PHE A 17 -9.93 3.54 13.08
CA PHE A 17 -11.19 2.97 12.58
C PHE A 17 -11.52 3.47 11.17
N GLY A 18 -11.44 4.79 10.95
CA GLY A 18 -11.69 5.39 9.62
C GLY A 18 -10.72 4.90 8.56
N ILE A 19 -9.42 4.89 8.86
CA ILE A 19 -8.39 4.35 7.96
C ILE A 19 -8.59 2.85 7.77
N GLY A 20 -8.94 2.11 8.81
CA GLY A 20 -9.30 0.69 8.73
C GLY A 20 -10.40 0.44 7.70
N ILE A 21 -11.46 1.26 7.69
CA ILE A 21 -12.53 1.16 6.67
C ILE A 21 -11.94 1.32 5.27
N VAL A 22 -11.08 2.33 5.05
CA VAL A 22 -10.45 2.55 3.73
C VAL A 22 -9.57 1.37 3.32
N ILE A 23 -8.80 0.80 4.26
CA ILE A 23 -8.00 -0.41 4.05
C ILE A 23 -8.87 -1.59 3.64
N GLY A 24 -9.97 -1.82 4.36
CA GLY A 24 -10.91 -2.89 4.08
C GLY A 24 -11.61 -2.74 2.72
N LEU A 25 -12.00 -1.52 2.35
CA LEU A 25 -12.60 -1.21 1.05
C LEU A 25 -11.66 -1.50 -0.13
N THR A 26 -10.37 -1.36 0.05
CA THR A 26 -9.38 -1.36 -1.04
C THR A 26 -8.49 -2.58 -1.09
N GLY A 27 -8.40 -3.31 0.00
CA GLY A 27 -7.45 -4.40 0.17
C GLY A 27 -5.99 -3.95 0.17
N MET A 28 -5.74 -2.63 0.32
CA MET A 28 -4.38 -2.09 0.45
C MET A 28 -3.82 -2.39 1.84
N GLY A 29 -2.53 -2.59 1.93
CA GLY A 29 -1.85 -2.66 3.23
C GLY A 29 -1.94 -1.33 3.98
N GLY A 30 -2.12 -1.39 5.31
CA GLY A 30 -2.40 -0.24 6.17
C GLY A 30 -1.35 0.87 6.16
N GLY A 31 -0.08 0.53 6.03
CA GLY A 31 1.06 1.45 6.21
C GLY A 31 1.03 2.72 5.38
N ALA A 32 0.46 2.67 4.19
CA ALA A 32 0.42 3.84 3.31
C ALA A 32 -0.48 4.99 3.84
N LEU A 33 -1.45 4.70 4.67
CA LEU A 33 -2.36 5.69 5.25
C LEU A 33 -2.16 5.82 6.77
N MET A 34 -1.92 4.70 7.46
CA MET A 34 -1.85 4.67 8.92
C MET A 34 -0.60 5.38 9.44
N THR A 35 0.58 5.02 8.94
CA THR A 35 1.84 5.64 9.39
C THR A 35 1.83 7.17 9.26
N PRO A 36 1.47 7.79 8.10
CA PRO A 36 1.37 9.25 8.02
C PRO A 36 0.33 9.84 8.95
N ALA A 37 -0.83 9.20 9.10
CA ALA A 37 -1.88 9.69 9.98
C ALA A 37 -1.42 9.76 11.45
N LEU A 38 -0.69 8.74 11.90
CA LEU A 38 -0.09 8.74 13.24
C LEU A 38 0.90 9.90 13.41
N ILE A 39 1.74 10.15 12.40
CA ILE A 39 2.69 11.27 12.43
C ILE A 39 1.96 12.61 12.49
N PHE A 40 0.84 12.77 11.75
CA PHE A 40 0.01 13.99 11.81
C PHE A 40 -0.72 14.15 13.15
N LEU A 41 -0.99 13.06 13.86
CA LEU A 41 -1.53 13.07 15.21
C LEU A 41 -0.43 13.31 16.29
N GLY A 42 0.82 13.57 15.87
CA GLY A 42 1.92 13.90 16.78
C GLY A 42 2.72 12.69 17.29
N VAL A 43 2.42 11.48 16.80
CA VAL A 43 3.21 10.30 17.14
C VAL A 43 4.59 10.42 16.47
N PRO A 44 5.70 10.20 17.22
CA PRO A 44 7.04 10.23 16.63
C PRO A 44 7.15 9.25 15.45
N PRO A 45 7.80 9.63 14.33
CA PRO A 45 7.87 8.81 13.11
C PRO A 45 8.37 7.38 13.34
N THR A 46 9.36 7.20 14.20
CA THR A 46 9.89 5.88 14.57
C THR A 46 8.86 5.01 15.28
N SER A 47 8.13 5.58 16.24
CA SER A 47 7.05 4.91 16.97
C SER A 47 5.87 4.61 16.02
N ALA A 48 5.51 5.55 15.13
CA ALA A 48 4.45 5.37 14.15
C ALA A 48 4.73 4.17 13.23
N VAL A 49 5.94 4.08 12.65
CA VAL A 49 6.35 2.96 11.79
C VAL A 49 6.36 1.64 12.56
N ALA A 50 6.95 1.60 13.76
CA ALA A 50 7.05 0.38 14.56
C ALA A 50 5.67 -0.18 14.93
N ASN A 51 4.78 0.67 15.47
CA ASN A 51 3.45 0.24 15.89
C ASN A 51 2.54 -0.13 14.70
N ASP A 52 2.65 0.61 13.58
CA ASP A 52 1.90 0.27 12.36
C ASP A 52 2.35 -1.08 11.76
N LEU A 53 3.65 -1.38 11.74
CA LEU A 53 4.16 -2.68 11.28
C LEU A 53 3.63 -3.84 12.14
N VAL A 54 3.58 -3.68 13.47
CA VAL A 54 3.02 -4.69 14.37
C VAL A 54 1.52 -4.88 14.11
N ALA A 55 0.77 -3.79 14.02
CA ALA A 55 -0.67 -3.83 13.70
C ALA A 55 -0.92 -4.45 12.31
N ALA A 56 -0.09 -4.11 11.31
CA ALA A 56 -0.17 -4.69 9.98
C ALA A 56 0.15 -6.20 9.97
N ALA A 57 1.11 -6.65 10.79
CA ALA A 57 1.43 -8.08 10.92
C ALA A 57 0.21 -8.88 11.42
N VAL A 58 -0.50 -8.38 12.42
CA VAL A 58 -1.74 -8.99 12.93
C VAL A 58 -2.82 -9.02 11.85
N ASN A 59 -3.11 -7.88 11.23
CA ASN A 59 -4.18 -7.75 10.25
C ASN A 59 -3.94 -8.57 8.97
N LYS A 60 -2.70 -8.61 8.48
CA LYS A 60 -2.36 -9.38 7.27
C LYS A 60 -2.31 -10.88 7.49
N SER A 61 -1.94 -11.33 8.69
CA SER A 61 -1.92 -12.75 9.02
C SER A 61 -3.30 -13.39 8.88
N THR A 62 -4.35 -12.67 9.30
CA THR A 62 -5.74 -13.17 9.16
C THR A 62 -6.17 -13.26 7.68
N GLY A 63 -5.86 -12.23 6.88
CA GLY A 63 -6.17 -12.23 5.45
C GLY A 63 -5.41 -13.31 4.67
N ALA A 64 -4.12 -13.48 4.96
CA ALA A 64 -3.29 -14.49 4.32
C ALA A 64 -3.75 -15.92 4.63
N ALA A 65 -4.21 -16.20 5.86
CA ALA A 65 -4.72 -17.50 6.25
C ALA A 65 -5.94 -17.91 5.42
N VAL A 66 -6.84 -16.98 5.10
CA VAL A 66 -8.01 -17.23 4.23
C VAL A 66 -7.56 -17.61 2.82
N HIS A 67 -6.72 -16.75 2.20
CA HIS A 67 -6.24 -17.02 0.83
C HIS A 67 -5.38 -18.28 0.70
N TRP A 68 -4.63 -18.62 1.76
CA TRP A 68 -3.85 -19.86 1.78
C TRP A 68 -4.75 -21.08 1.74
N ARG A 69 -5.84 -21.08 2.50
CA ARG A 69 -6.82 -22.19 2.54
C ARG A 69 -7.57 -22.34 1.22
N GLU A 70 -7.85 -21.26 0.53
CA GLU A 70 -8.48 -21.24 -0.79
C GLU A 70 -7.53 -21.67 -1.93
N GLY A 71 -6.25 -21.94 -1.65
CA GLY A 71 -5.26 -22.38 -2.64
C GLY A 71 -4.90 -21.33 -3.69
N SER A 72 -5.18 -20.07 -3.41
CA SER A 72 -5.01 -18.99 -4.37
C SER A 72 -3.56 -18.52 -4.64
N PRO A 73 -2.56 -18.65 -3.72
CA PRO A 73 -1.22 -18.12 -3.93
C PRO A 73 -0.38 -18.95 -4.91
N HIS A 74 0.42 -18.28 -5.74
CA HIS A 74 1.44 -18.93 -6.56
C HIS A 74 2.72 -19.13 -5.74
N ARG A 75 2.93 -20.35 -5.22
CA ARG A 75 4.01 -20.67 -4.27
C ARG A 75 5.41 -20.27 -4.76
N GLY A 76 5.75 -20.59 -6.01
CA GLY A 76 7.07 -20.26 -6.57
C GLY A 76 7.37 -18.77 -6.60
N ILE A 77 6.41 -17.92 -6.98
CA ILE A 77 6.55 -16.46 -6.97
C ILE A 77 6.66 -15.97 -5.52
N ALA A 78 5.78 -16.44 -4.61
CA ALA A 78 5.80 -16.07 -3.20
C ALA A 78 7.14 -16.38 -2.54
N THR A 79 7.74 -17.55 -2.80
CA THR A 79 9.03 -17.96 -2.22
C THR A 79 10.16 -17.00 -2.61
N TRP A 80 10.25 -16.62 -3.90
CA TRP A 80 11.30 -15.68 -4.35
C TRP A 80 11.06 -14.25 -3.83
N LEU A 81 9.81 -13.83 -3.70
CA LEU A 81 9.48 -12.55 -3.06
C LEU A 81 9.89 -12.55 -1.58
N ILE A 82 9.56 -13.61 -0.84
CA ILE A 82 9.93 -13.76 0.58
C ILE A 82 11.44 -13.76 0.74
N ALA A 83 12.16 -14.51 -0.10
CA ALA A 83 13.63 -14.58 -0.07
C ALA A 83 14.28 -13.20 -0.26
N GLY A 84 13.70 -12.34 -1.11
CA GLY A 84 14.19 -10.97 -1.29
C GLY A 84 13.71 -10.02 -0.19
N SER A 85 12.42 -10.06 0.16
CA SER A 85 11.79 -9.05 0.99
C SER A 85 12.09 -9.18 2.49
N VAL A 86 12.16 -10.40 3.01
CA VAL A 86 12.35 -10.62 4.46
C VAL A 86 13.70 -10.08 4.96
N PRO A 87 14.85 -10.40 4.33
CA PRO A 87 16.14 -9.85 4.78
C PRO A 87 16.20 -8.32 4.69
N THR A 88 15.68 -7.73 3.61
CA THR A 88 15.73 -6.29 3.41
C THR A 88 14.75 -5.54 4.30
N ALA A 89 13.57 -6.12 4.58
CA ALA A 89 12.61 -5.58 5.52
C ALA A 89 13.15 -5.60 6.96
N PHE A 90 13.82 -6.70 7.34
CA PHE A 90 14.49 -6.79 8.63
C PHE A 90 15.62 -5.75 8.77
N ALA A 91 16.38 -5.50 7.72
CA ALA A 91 17.44 -4.49 7.71
C ALA A 91 16.90 -3.05 7.87
N GLY A 92 15.62 -2.80 7.54
CA GLY A 92 15.01 -1.47 7.53
C GLY A 92 15.15 -0.71 8.84
N ALA A 93 14.86 -1.33 9.99
CA ALA A 93 14.98 -0.70 11.31
C ALA A 93 16.43 -0.28 11.63
N PHE A 94 17.40 -1.09 11.23
CA PHE A 94 18.82 -0.79 11.44
C PHE A 94 19.28 0.36 10.53
N ILE A 95 18.78 0.43 9.29
CA ILE A 95 19.04 1.56 8.39
C ILE A 95 18.46 2.86 8.99
N VAL A 96 17.24 2.82 9.52
CA VAL A 96 16.63 3.95 10.20
C VAL A 96 17.46 4.38 11.42
N ARG A 97 17.96 3.43 12.19
CA ARG A 97 18.83 3.71 13.34
C ARG A 97 20.16 4.35 12.91
N ALA A 98 20.73 3.86 11.82
CA ALA A 98 21.98 4.38 11.27
C ALA A 98 21.87 5.77 10.61
N ALA A 99 20.65 6.21 10.28
CA ALA A 99 20.38 7.52 9.67
C ALA A 99 20.50 8.71 10.65
N GLY A 100 20.83 8.48 11.91
CA GLY A 100 21.04 9.52 12.93
C GLY A 100 20.17 9.35 14.17
N GLU A 101 20.13 10.38 15.00
CA GLU A 101 19.34 10.43 16.22
C GLU A 101 18.43 11.67 16.23
N GLY A 102 17.36 11.62 17.05
CA GLY A 102 16.44 12.75 17.21
C GLY A 102 15.88 13.28 15.90
N ASP A 103 16.04 14.58 15.68
CA ASP A 103 15.45 15.30 14.53
C ASP A 103 15.99 14.83 13.16
N GLU A 104 17.25 14.41 13.08
CA GLU A 104 17.83 13.91 11.84
C GLU A 104 17.16 12.62 11.39
N ARG A 105 16.98 11.67 12.31
CA ARG A 105 16.28 10.42 12.06
C ARG A 105 14.82 10.66 11.67
N ASP A 106 14.15 11.57 12.36
CA ASP A 106 12.76 11.91 12.06
C ASP A 106 12.62 12.58 10.70
N ALA A 107 13.56 13.45 10.32
CA ALA A 107 13.60 14.07 9.01
C ALA A 107 13.84 13.03 7.90
N PHE A 108 14.78 12.11 8.11
CA PHE A 108 15.04 10.98 7.21
C PHE A 108 13.77 10.14 7.00
N LEU A 109 13.11 9.74 8.11
CA LEU A 109 11.89 8.93 8.03
C LEU A 109 10.76 9.65 7.30
N LYS A 110 10.49 10.92 7.62
CA LYS A 110 9.48 11.72 6.92
C LYS A 110 9.77 11.81 5.42
N ALA A 111 11.04 12.02 5.04
CA ALA A 111 11.44 12.06 3.64
C ALA A 111 11.27 10.68 2.97
N ALA A 112 11.72 9.60 3.61
CA ALA A 112 11.59 8.24 3.10
C ALA A 112 10.11 7.84 2.93
N ILE A 113 9.25 8.14 3.91
CA ILE A 113 7.81 7.93 3.84
C ILE A 113 7.22 8.76 2.69
N GLY A 114 7.57 10.04 2.58
CA GLY A 114 7.10 10.92 1.51
C GLY A 114 7.41 10.39 0.12
N VAL A 115 8.67 10.02 -0.12
CA VAL A 115 9.09 9.42 -1.41
C VAL A 115 8.35 8.10 -1.66
N THR A 116 8.26 7.24 -0.66
CA THR A 116 7.57 5.94 -0.81
C THR A 116 6.08 6.11 -1.10
N LEU A 117 5.42 7.12 -0.49
CA LEU A 117 4.02 7.45 -0.79
C LEU A 117 3.83 7.96 -2.22
N LEU A 118 4.75 8.76 -2.75
CA LEU A 118 4.71 9.19 -4.15
C LEU A 118 4.90 8.00 -5.10
N ILE A 119 5.85 7.12 -4.81
CA ILE A 119 6.01 5.87 -5.56
C ILE A 119 4.73 5.03 -5.48
N ALA A 120 4.13 4.88 -4.30
CA ALA A 120 2.88 4.17 -4.10
C ALA A 120 1.71 4.81 -4.87
N ALA A 121 1.60 6.13 -4.89
CA ALA A 121 0.58 6.85 -5.67
C ALA A 121 0.74 6.60 -7.17
N CYS A 122 1.96 6.71 -7.70
CA CYS A 122 2.26 6.44 -9.11
C CYS A 122 1.98 4.98 -9.48
N THR A 123 2.44 4.03 -8.68
CA THR A 123 2.20 2.61 -8.93
C THR A 123 0.72 2.26 -8.85
N TYR A 124 -0.01 2.84 -7.90
CA TYR A 124 -1.44 2.61 -7.78
C TYR A 124 -2.24 3.21 -8.95
N ALA A 125 -1.86 4.41 -9.43
CA ALA A 125 -2.42 4.99 -10.65
C ALA A 125 -2.15 4.12 -11.87
N LEU A 126 -0.92 3.59 -12.00
CA LEU A 126 -0.55 2.65 -13.05
C LEU A 126 -1.38 1.36 -13.00
N ARG A 127 -1.61 0.80 -11.81
CA ARG A 127 -2.47 -0.37 -11.62
C ARG A 127 -3.88 -0.09 -12.15
N VAL A 128 -4.48 1.02 -11.77
CA VAL A 128 -5.82 1.39 -12.23
C VAL A 128 -5.86 1.55 -13.75
N TYR A 129 -4.84 2.15 -14.34
CA TYR A 129 -4.70 2.27 -15.80
C TYR A 129 -4.59 0.92 -16.49
N VAL A 130 -3.72 0.02 -16.01
CA VAL A 130 -3.54 -1.33 -16.58
C VAL A 130 -4.82 -2.15 -16.48
N GLU A 131 -5.52 -2.11 -15.34
CA GLU A 131 -6.81 -2.80 -15.18
C GLU A 131 -7.88 -2.26 -16.13
N MET A 132 -7.92 -0.94 -16.36
CA MET A 132 -8.84 -0.35 -17.36
C MET A 132 -8.50 -0.80 -18.78
N ARG A 133 -7.23 -0.73 -19.15
CA ARG A 133 -6.77 -1.16 -20.48
C ARG A 133 -7.13 -2.62 -20.74
N ARG A 134 -6.92 -3.51 -19.77
CA ARG A 134 -7.29 -4.93 -19.88
C ARG A 134 -8.80 -5.11 -20.11
N LYS A 135 -9.64 -4.38 -19.35
CA LYS A 135 -11.10 -4.42 -19.54
C LYS A 135 -11.52 -3.89 -20.91
N ALA A 136 -10.89 -2.80 -21.37
CA ALA A 136 -11.19 -2.20 -22.67
C ALA A 136 -10.78 -3.08 -23.85
N THR A 137 -9.64 -3.78 -23.74
CA THR A 137 -9.13 -4.66 -24.82
C THR A 137 -9.78 -6.05 -24.84
N GLY A 138 -10.66 -6.36 -23.88
CA GLY A 138 -11.31 -7.67 -23.80
C GLY A 138 -10.32 -8.83 -23.58
N GLN A 139 -9.12 -8.54 -23.08
CA GLN A 139 -8.13 -9.56 -22.79
C GLN A 139 -8.65 -10.46 -21.66
N VAL A 140 -9.22 -11.59 -22.05
CA VAL A 140 -9.44 -12.69 -21.11
C VAL A 140 -8.06 -13.22 -20.73
N VAL A 141 -7.66 -12.98 -19.50
CA VAL A 141 -6.44 -13.58 -18.96
C VAL A 141 -6.70 -15.09 -18.93
N ARG A 142 -6.24 -15.80 -19.96
CA ARG A 142 -6.20 -17.25 -19.88
C ARG A 142 -5.35 -17.61 -18.67
N ALA A 143 -5.88 -18.42 -17.79
CA ALA A 143 -5.19 -18.91 -16.58
C ALA A 143 -4.07 -19.89 -17.01
N VAL A 144 -3.02 -19.34 -17.62
CA VAL A 144 -1.79 -20.07 -17.89
C VAL A 144 -0.90 -19.87 -16.67
N GLU A 145 -0.34 -20.95 -16.15
CA GLU A 145 0.64 -20.84 -15.07
C GLU A 145 1.86 -20.06 -15.57
N PRO A 146 2.18 -18.92 -14.96
CA PRO A 146 3.30 -18.13 -15.40
C PRO A 146 4.62 -18.83 -15.05
N THR A 147 5.56 -18.84 -15.98
CA THR A 147 6.93 -19.27 -15.69
C THR A 147 7.54 -18.31 -14.67
N VAL A 148 8.01 -18.85 -13.56
CA VAL A 148 8.66 -18.05 -12.50
C VAL A 148 9.95 -17.45 -13.03
N ARG A 149 10.15 -16.17 -12.81
CA ARG A 149 11.38 -15.43 -13.12
C ARG A 149 12.12 -15.13 -11.80
N PRO A 150 13.06 -15.98 -11.36
CA PRO A 150 13.62 -15.94 -10.01
C PRO A 150 14.25 -14.60 -9.66
N LEU A 151 15.23 -14.16 -10.45
CA LEU A 151 16.01 -12.94 -10.17
C LEU A 151 15.16 -11.67 -10.18
N PRO A 152 14.34 -11.38 -11.21
CA PRO A 152 13.46 -10.21 -11.16
C PRO A 152 12.51 -10.23 -9.99
N THR A 153 11.94 -11.40 -9.63
CA THR A 153 11.01 -11.54 -8.49
C THR A 153 11.70 -11.30 -7.15
N LEU A 154 12.92 -11.82 -6.99
CA LEU A 154 13.75 -11.57 -5.80
C LEU A 154 14.08 -10.08 -5.66
N LEU A 155 14.48 -9.40 -6.74
CA LEU A 155 14.78 -7.96 -6.73
C LEU A 155 13.54 -7.12 -6.39
N VAL A 156 12.38 -7.48 -6.91
CA VAL A 156 11.10 -6.84 -6.54
C VAL A 156 10.81 -7.03 -5.06
N GLY A 157 11.01 -8.25 -4.55
CA GLY A 157 10.90 -8.55 -3.12
C GLY A 157 11.87 -7.70 -2.29
N ALA A 158 13.14 -7.67 -2.68
CA ALA A 158 14.18 -6.92 -1.97
C ALA A 158 13.89 -5.40 -1.93
N PHE A 159 13.52 -4.81 -3.06
CA PHE A 159 13.16 -3.40 -3.13
C PHE A 159 11.90 -3.09 -2.31
N GLY A 160 10.83 -3.88 -2.48
CA GLY A 160 9.60 -3.71 -1.73
C GLY A 160 9.79 -3.96 -0.23
N GLY A 161 10.59 -4.96 0.14
CA GLY A 161 10.96 -5.24 1.52
C GLY A 161 11.71 -4.10 2.18
N LEU A 162 12.66 -3.50 1.48
CA LEU A 162 13.40 -2.34 1.96
C LEU A 162 12.48 -1.14 2.20
N LEU A 163 11.60 -0.83 1.24
CA LEU A 163 10.63 0.27 1.41
C LEU A 163 9.72 0.05 2.63
N VAL A 164 9.17 -1.16 2.76
CA VAL A 164 8.30 -1.50 3.90
C VAL A 164 9.07 -1.50 5.21
N GLY A 165 10.27 -2.05 5.24
CA GLY A 165 11.11 -2.09 6.42
C GLY A 165 11.50 -0.71 6.95
N ILE A 166 11.68 0.28 6.08
CA ILE A 166 11.98 1.66 6.48
C ILE A 166 10.70 2.44 6.83
N THR A 167 9.62 2.27 6.05
CA THR A 167 8.49 3.21 6.05
C THR A 167 7.14 2.62 6.44
N SER A 168 7.04 1.31 6.60
CA SER A 168 5.77 0.54 6.67
C SER A 168 4.92 0.62 5.39
N VAL A 169 5.33 1.37 4.37
CA VAL A 169 4.57 1.61 3.12
C VAL A 169 5.10 0.73 2.00
N GLY A 170 4.21 0.17 1.18
CA GLY A 170 4.60 -0.45 -0.10
C GLY A 170 4.21 -1.92 -0.29
N SER A 171 3.96 -2.68 0.77
CA SER A 171 3.67 -4.13 0.67
C SER A 171 2.41 -4.49 -0.12
N GLY A 172 1.46 -3.58 -0.29
CA GLY A 172 0.20 -3.85 -1.01
C GLY A 172 0.03 -2.99 -2.26
N SER A 173 0.95 -2.05 -2.50
CA SER A 173 0.88 -1.14 -3.64
C SER A 173 2.02 -1.39 -4.62
N VAL A 174 3.26 -1.24 -4.17
CA VAL A 174 4.43 -1.31 -5.05
C VAL A 174 4.67 -2.73 -5.54
N ILE A 175 4.76 -3.71 -4.62
CA ILE A 175 5.01 -5.11 -4.97
C ILE A 175 3.92 -5.64 -5.89
N MET A 176 2.65 -5.43 -5.55
CA MET A 176 1.52 -5.91 -6.34
C MET A 176 1.53 -5.36 -7.77
N VAL A 177 1.85 -4.07 -7.95
CA VAL A 177 1.87 -3.47 -9.30
C VAL A 177 3.02 -4.00 -10.12
N VAL A 178 4.19 -4.15 -9.54
CA VAL A 178 5.33 -4.73 -10.26
C VAL A 178 5.05 -6.18 -10.64
N LEU A 179 4.42 -6.97 -9.75
CA LEU A 179 3.98 -8.32 -10.08
C LEU A 179 2.95 -8.34 -11.22
N LEU A 180 2.01 -7.38 -11.25
CA LEU A 180 1.02 -7.26 -12.33
C LEU A 180 1.68 -7.02 -13.70
N VAL A 181 2.79 -6.29 -13.73
CA VAL A 181 3.58 -6.03 -14.93
C VAL A 181 4.47 -7.23 -15.29
N LEU A 182 5.11 -7.82 -14.29
CA LEU A 182 6.06 -8.92 -14.48
C LEU A 182 5.35 -10.23 -14.84
N TYR A 183 4.14 -10.43 -14.31
CA TYR A 183 3.31 -11.63 -14.50
C TYR A 183 1.91 -11.28 -15.01
N PRO A 184 1.79 -10.75 -16.24
CA PRO A 184 0.50 -10.28 -16.77
C PRO A 184 -0.56 -11.39 -16.92
N ALA A 185 -0.11 -12.64 -17.02
CA ALA A 185 -0.98 -13.82 -17.11
C ALA A 185 -1.49 -14.33 -15.75
N LEU A 186 -0.98 -13.81 -14.64
CA LEU A 186 -1.43 -14.22 -13.30
C LEU A 186 -2.84 -13.70 -13.05
N ALA A 187 -3.77 -14.62 -12.74
CA ALA A 187 -5.16 -14.24 -12.42
C ALA A 187 -5.22 -13.32 -11.20
N GLY A 188 -6.17 -12.36 -11.21
CA GLY A 188 -6.25 -11.34 -10.16
C GLY A 188 -6.33 -11.90 -8.74
N VAL A 189 -7.11 -12.97 -8.53
CA VAL A 189 -7.22 -13.64 -7.22
C VAL A 189 -5.89 -14.27 -6.80
N ARG A 190 -5.18 -14.94 -7.72
CA ARG A 190 -3.86 -15.52 -7.45
C ARG A 190 -2.80 -14.46 -7.20
N LEU A 191 -2.88 -13.32 -7.88
CA LEU A 191 -1.99 -12.19 -7.66
C LEU A 191 -2.14 -11.64 -6.23
N VAL A 192 -3.39 -11.40 -5.81
CA VAL A 192 -3.71 -10.91 -4.46
C VAL A 192 -3.30 -11.93 -3.40
N GLY A 193 -3.61 -13.21 -3.59
CA GLY A 193 -3.21 -14.28 -2.67
C GLY A 193 -1.69 -14.41 -2.54
N THR A 194 -0.96 -14.29 -3.65
CA THR A 194 0.52 -14.33 -3.65
C THR A 194 1.11 -13.12 -2.91
N ASP A 195 0.56 -11.92 -3.12
CA ASP A 195 0.99 -10.71 -2.42
C ASP A 195 0.70 -10.78 -0.92
N LEU A 196 -0.47 -11.24 -0.51
CA LEU A 196 -0.83 -11.38 0.91
C LEU A 196 0.06 -12.40 1.64
N VAL A 197 0.29 -13.56 1.03
CA VAL A 197 1.11 -14.63 1.63
C VAL A 197 2.55 -14.19 1.80
N GLN A 198 3.14 -13.48 0.82
CA GLN A 198 4.49 -12.96 0.96
C GLN A 198 4.57 -11.77 1.93
N ALA A 199 3.48 -10.97 2.03
CA ALA A 199 3.48 -9.79 2.87
C ALA A 199 3.52 -10.12 4.38
N VAL A 200 3.01 -11.29 4.80
CA VAL A 200 3.05 -11.68 6.22
C VAL A 200 4.46 -11.83 6.74
N PRO A 201 5.32 -12.73 6.19
CA PRO A 201 6.68 -12.87 6.69
C PRO A 201 7.49 -11.57 6.52
N LEU A 202 7.22 -10.79 5.47
CA LEU A 202 7.84 -9.48 5.25
C LEU A 202 7.52 -8.51 6.39
N VAL A 203 6.23 -8.29 6.69
CA VAL A 203 5.85 -7.33 7.75
C VAL A 203 6.20 -7.84 9.14
N MET A 204 6.18 -9.16 9.36
CA MET A 204 6.66 -9.75 10.62
C MET A 204 8.15 -9.50 10.84
N ALA A 205 8.97 -9.68 9.81
CA ALA A 205 10.40 -9.39 9.88
C ALA A 205 10.68 -7.90 10.15
N ALA A 206 9.97 -7.01 9.45
CA ALA A 206 10.04 -5.57 9.67
C ALA A 206 9.57 -5.20 11.09
N ALA A 207 8.42 -5.70 11.53
CA ALA A 207 7.90 -5.45 12.87
C ALA A 207 8.89 -5.92 13.94
N PHE A 208 9.41 -7.14 13.79
CA PHE A 208 10.36 -7.72 14.73
C PHE A 208 11.64 -6.88 14.86
N SER A 209 12.21 -6.43 13.74
CA SER A 209 13.40 -5.56 13.76
C SER A 209 13.13 -4.21 14.41
N HIS A 210 11.96 -3.59 14.14
CA HIS A 210 11.58 -2.33 14.77
C HIS A 210 11.28 -2.49 16.27
N VAL A 211 10.68 -3.60 16.68
CA VAL A 211 10.48 -3.91 18.10
C VAL A 211 11.82 -4.00 18.86
N ILE A 212 12.84 -4.63 18.25
CA ILE A 212 14.18 -4.71 18.83
C ILE A 212 14.85 -3.33 18.90
N VAL A 213 14.71 -2.50 17.87
CA VAL A 213 15.47 -1.25 17.73
C VAL A 213 14.76 -0.08 18.43
N THR A 214 13.45 0.00 18.31
CA THR A 214 12.63 1.15 18.76
C THR A 214 11.77 0.81 19.98
N GLY A 215 11.35 -0.45 20.11
CA GLY A 215 10.36 -0.88 21.08
C GLY A 215 8.92 -0.73 20.57
N ILE A 216 7.97 -1.00 21.46
CA ILE A 216 6.52 -0.87 21.22
C ILE A 216 5.97 0.21 22.14
N ASP A 217 5.17 1.11 21.59
CA ASP A 217 4.35 2.02 22.36
C ASP A 217 2.92 1.47 22.45
N TRP A 218 2.61 0.89 23.59
CA TRP A 218 1.30 0.28 23.84
C TRP A 218 0.16 1.28 23.81
N SER A 219 0.43 2.55 24.15
CA SER A 219 -0.58 3.63 24.10
C SER A 219 -1.00 3.95 22.68
N VAL A 220 -0.14 3.69 21.70
CA VAL A 220 -0.41 3.81 20.26
C VAL A 220 -0.93 2.49 19.68
N LEU A 221 -0.27 1.36 20.00
CA LEU A 221 -0.60 0.06 19.39
C LEU A 221 -2.01 -0.42 19.72
N ILE A 222 -2.44 -0.28 21.00
CA ILE A 222 -3.77 -0.76 21.40
C ILE A 222 -4.88 -0.02 20.65
N PRO A 223 -4.94 1.32 20.58
CA PRO A 223 -5.91 2.05 19.77
C PRO A 223 -5.85 1.69 18.28
N LEU A 224 -4.65 1.44 17.73
CA LEU A 224 -4.50 1.03 16.34
C LEU A 224 -5.19 -0.30 16.04
N VAL A 225 -4.97 -1.29 16.88
CA VAL A 225 -5.53 -2.63 16.70
C VAL A 225 -7.04 -2.63 16.99
N VAL A 226 -7.45 -2.00 18.09
CA VAL A 226 -8.86 -1.95 18.52
C VAL A 226 -9.71 -1.12 17.57
N GLY A 227 -9.20 -0.03 17.01
CA GLY A 227 -9.91 0.78 16.02
C GLY A 227 -9.78 0.19 14.61
N GLY A 228 -8.54 -0.10 14.19
CA GLY A 228 -8.21 -0.50 12.82
C GLY A 228 -8.81 -1.85 12.40
N THR A 229 -8.80 -2.86 13.27
CA THR A 229 -9.31 -4.19 12.95
C THR A 229 -10.82 -4.21 12.67
N PRO A 230 -11.69 -3.66 13.54
CA PRO A 230 -13.12 -3.54 13.24
C PRO A 230 -13.40 -2.66 12.02
N GLY A 231 -12.63 -1.57 11.84
CA GLY A 231 -12.72 -0.71 10.66
C GLY A 231 -12.45 -1.49 9.38
N THR A 232 -11.37 -2.27 9.34
CA THR A 232 -11.00 -3.10 8.19
C THR A 232 -12.07 -4.15 7.88
N PHE A 233 -12.62 -4.79 8.90
CA PHE A 233 -13.70 -5.76 8.75
C PHE A 233 -14.97 -5.12 8.17
N LEU A 234 -15.37 -3.95 8.67
CA LEU A 234 -16.50 -3.19 8.15
C LEU A 234 -16.25 -2.74 6.71
N GLY A 235 -15.06 -2.22 6.42
CA GLY A 235 -14.66 -1.81 5.07
C GLY A 235 -14.71 -2.96 4.07
N ALA A 236 -14.22 -4.13 4.44
CA ALA A 236 -14.27 -5.33 3.61
C ALA A 236 -15.71 -5.76 3.28
N ARG A 237 -16.63 -5.68 4.24
CA ARG A 237 -18.07 -5.94 4.02
C ARG A 237 -18.72 -4.92 3.09
N LEU A 238 -18.33 -3.65 3.19
CA LEU A 238 -18.83 -2.57 2.36
C LEU A 238 -18.22 -2.53 0.96
N ALA A 239 -17.11 -3.24 0.70
CA ALA A 239 -16.37 -3.20 -0.55
C ALA A 239 -17.20 -3.48 -1.79
N ASN A 240 -18.21 -4.36 -1.68
CA ASN A 240 -19.13 -4.68 -2.78
C ASN A 240 -20.23 -3.63 -3.00
N ARG A 241 -20.44 -2.72 -2.04
CA ARG A 241 -21.49 -1.69 -2.11
C ARG A 241 -20.97 -0.33 -2.55
N VAL A 242 -19.65 -0.13 -2.51
CA VAL A 242 -19.00 1.13 -2.82
C VAL A 242 -18.32 1.05 -4.19
N SER A 243 -18.41 2.13 -4.96
CA SER A 243 -17.73 2.22 -6.25
C SER A 243 -16.20 2.17 -6.08
N GLN A 244 -15.60 1.03 -6.37
CA GLN A 244 -14.16 0.81 -6.31
C GLN A 244 -13.36 1.84 -7.12
N SER A 245 -13.94 2.36 -8.19
CA SER A 245 -13.31 3.36 -9.05
C SER A 245 -13.15 4.71 -8.33
N ILE A 246 -14.13 5.13 -7.54
CA ILE A 246 -14.09 6.39 -6.77
C ILE A 246 -13.08 6.25 -5.64
N VAL A 247 -13.16 5.16 -4.88
CA VAL A 247 -12.26 4.91 -3.75
C VAL A 247 -10.80 4.89 -4.20
N ARG A 248 -10.50 4.18 -5.29
CA ARG A 248 -9.14 4.08 -5.83
C ARG A 248 -8.56 5.43 -6.27
N ARG A 249 -9.37 6.29 -6.89
CA ARG A 249 -8.93 7.65 -7.29
C ARG A 249 -8.68 8.52 -6.07
N GLY A 250 -9.57 8.47 -5.09
CA GLY A 250 -9.40 9.19 -3.83
C GLY A 250 -8.10 8.81 -3.13
N ILE A 251 -7.77 7.51 -3.11
CA ILE A 251 -6.53 7.04 -2.49
C ILE A 251 -5.29 7.55 -3.22
N VAL A 252 -5.26 7.51 -4.56
CA VAL A 252 -4.11 8.06 -5.33
C VAL A 252 -3.89 9.52 -4.95
N LEU A 253 -4.95 10.30 -4.87
CA LEU A 253 -4.86 11.72 -4.49
C LEU A 253 -4.37 11.88 -3.04
N VAL A 254 -4.93 11.13 -2.10
CA VAL A 254 -4.52 11.18 -0.68
C VAL A 254 -3.05 10.79 -0.53
N LEU A 255 -2.61 9.68 -1.13
CA LEU A 255 -1.21 9.25 -1.07
C LEU A 255 -0.28 10.31 -1.67
N PHE A 256 -0.67 10.92 -2.79
CA PHE A 256 0.13 11.94 -3.44
C PHE A 256 0.26 13.20 -2.58
N LEU A 257 -0.85 13.74 -2.06
CA LEU A 257 -0.83 14.92 -1.21
C LEU A 257 -0.11 14.69 0.11
N THR A 258 -0.34 13.53 0.72
CA THR A 258 0.36 13.13 1.95
C THR A 258 1.86 12.99 1.71
N GLY A 259 2.26 12.39 0.57
CA GLY A 259 3.67 12.30 0.18
C GLY A 259 4.32 13.67 0.04
N LEU A 260 3.66 14.64 -0.61
CA LEU A 260 4.14 16.01 -0.71
C LEU A 260 4.26 16.69 0.65
N SER A 261 3.28 16.47 1.54
CA SER A 261 3.28 17.02 2.90
C SER A 261 4.46 16.47 3.73
N MET A 262 4.74 15.18 3.63
CA MET A 262 5.90 14.54 4.31
C MET A 262 7.24 15.08 3.80
N LEU A 263 7.31 15.49 2.53
CA LEU A 263 8.48 16.14 1.91
C LEU A 263 8.58 17.64 2.20
N LYS A 264 7.76 18.15 3.12
CA LYS A 264 7.73 19.58 3.50
C LYS A 264 7.47 20.54 2.33
N VAL A 265 6.71 20.12 1.30
CA VAL A 265 6.27 21.01 0.23
C VAL A 265 5.39 22.12 0.85
N PRO A 266 5.57 23.39 0.47
CA PRO A 266 4.78 24.49 1.01
C PRO A 266 3.27 24.26 0.85
N PRO A 267 2.42 24.71 1.81
CA PRO A 267 0.97 24.48 1.76
C PRO A 267 0.31 24.96 0.46
N LEU A 268 0.80 26.05 -0.12
CA LEU A 268 0.33 26.56 -1.40
C LEU A 268 0.61 25.58 -2.55
N GLY A 269 1.77 24.91 -2.55
CA GLY A 269 2.11 23.87 -3.52
C GLY A 269 1.22 22.64 -3.37
N ILE A 270 0.93 22.24 -2.14
CA ILE A 270 0.01 21.11 -1.85
C ILE A 270 -1.42 21.48 -2.29
N ALA A 271 -1.89 22.69 -2.01
CA ALA A 271 -3.19 23.17 -2.45
C ALA A 271 -3.30 23.21 -3.99
N ALA A 272 -2.28 23.72 -4.68
CA ALA A 272 -2.22 23.70 -6.14
C ALA A 272 -2.24 22.26 -6.70
N ALA A 273 -1.46 21.35 -6.11
CA ALA A 273 -1.45 19.94 -6.47
C ALA A 273 -2.80 19.25 -6.21
N ALA A 274 -3.50 19.62 -5.13
CA ALA A 274 -4.84 19.12 -4.84
C ALA A 274 -5.85 19.57 -5.90
N VAL A 275 -5.86 20.85 -6.27
CA VAL A 275 -6.74 21.39 -7.31
C VAL A 275 -6.45 20.73 -8.66
N LEU A 276 -5.17 20.64 -9.05
CA LEU A 276 -4.76 19.97 -10.29
C LEU A 276 -5.15 18.48 -10.28
N GLY A 277 -5.02 17.81 -9.15
CA GLY A 277 -5.42 16.41 -9.00
C GLY A 277 -6.93 16.23 -9.09
N LEU A 278 -7.72 17.07 -8.42
CA LEU A 278 -9.19 17.00 -8.41
C LEU A 278 -9.79 17.32 -9.78
N VAL A 279 -9.23 18.27 -10.51
CA VAL A 279 -9.72 18.71 -11.82
C VAL A 279 -9.05 17.94 -12.95
N GLY A 280 -7.73 17.81 -12.91
CA GLY A 280 -6.93 17.20 -13.99
C GLY A 280 -7.10 15.68 -14.06
N ALA A 281 -7.10 14.99 -12.92
CA ALA A 281 -7.22 13.54 -12.91
C ALA A 281 -8.53 13.02 -13.54
N PRO A 282 -9.73 13.57 -13.27
CA PRO A 282 -10.95 13.18 -13.97
C PRO A 282 -10.92 13.47 -15.46
N LEU A 283 -10.31 14.58 -15.88
CA LEU A 283 -10.19 14.95 -17.30
C LEU A 283 -9.26 13.99 -18.05
N ILE A 284 -8.07 13.75 -17.51
CA ILE A 284 -7.11 12.78 -18.08
C ILE A 284 -7.75 11.39 -18.14
N TRP A 285 -8.45 11.00 -17.09
CA TRP A 285 -9.14 9.72 -17.01
C TRP A 285 -10.23 9.56 -18.07
N ARG A 286 -11.02 10.62 -18.31
CA ARG A 286 -12.04 10.65 -19.34
C ARG A 286 -11.41 10.55 -20.73
N MET A 287 -10.32 11.29 -20.99
CA MET A 287 -9.59 11.21 -22.26
C MET A 287 -9.00 9.81 -22.52
N LEU A 288 -8.37 9.22 -21.51
CA LEU A 288 -7.82 7.86 -21.61
C LEU A 288 -8.90 6.82 -21.90
N ARG A 289 -10.04 6.94 -21.25
CA ARG A 289 -11.18 6.03 -21.45
C ARG A 289 -11.74 6.14 -22.86
N THR A 290 -11.97 7.36 -23.36
CA THR A 290 -12.49 7.57 -24.73
C THR A 290 -11.51 7.07 -25.80
N ASN A 291 -10.20 7.26 -25.60
CA ASN A 291 -9.20 6.76 -26.54
C ASN A 291 -9.15 5.22 -26.55
N LEU A 292 -9.27 4.57 -25.39
CA LEU A 292 -9.33 3.11 -25.29
C LEU A 292 -10.60 2.53 -25.93
N GLU A 293 -11.74 3.19 -25.76
CA GLU A 293 -13.01 2.80 -26.38
C GLU A 293 -12.95 2.94 -27.92
N ARG A 294 -12.36 4.02 -28.45
CA ARG A 294 -12.12 4.20 -29.89
C ARG A 294 -11.22 3.12 -30.45
N ALA A 295 -10.09 2.85 -29.83
CA ALA A 295 -9.18 1.78 -30.25
C ALA A 295 -9.82 0.39 -30.24
N ARG A 296 -10.80 0.15 -29.35
CA ARG A 296 -11.59 -1.08 -29.33
C ARG A 296 -12.53 -1.17 -30.52
N GLN A 297 -13.24 -0.08 -30.83
CA GLN A 297 -14.17 -0.01 -31.99
C GLN A 297 -13.44 -0.19 -33.31
N GLU A 298 -12.25 0.38 -33.47
CA GLU A 298 -11.42 0.21 -34.69
C GLU A 298 -10.98 -1.24 -34.90
N ARG A 299 -10.65 -1.96 -33.82
CA ARG A 299 -10.29 -3.39 -33.89
C ARG A 299 -11.47 -4.33 -34.16
N GLN A 300 -12.69 -3.87 -33.87
CA GLN A 300 -13.92 -4.66 -34.10
C GLN A 300 -14.58 -4.38 -35.44
N LYS A 301 -14.12 -3.39 -36.20
CA LYS A 301 -14.58 -3.19 -37.58
C LYS A 301 -14.13 -4.39 -38.43
N PRO A 302 -15.05 -5.11 -39.07
CA PRO A 302 -14.68 -6.16 -40.03
C PRO A 302 -13.80 -5.54 -41.10
N ALA A 303 -12.73 -6.25 -41.49
CA ALA A 303 -12.00 -5.89 -42.70
C ALA A 303 -13.01 -5.98 -43.87
N THR A 304 -13.50 -4.80 -44.28
CA THR A 304 -14.30 -4.71 -45.51
C THR A 304 -13.32 -4.81 -46.65
N GLU A 305 -13.21 -5.97 -47.27
CA GLU A 305 -12.91 -6.15 -48.66
C GLU A 305 -14.22 -6.33 -49.41
#